data_68b481465d2710ad5526c85ec012d16f
#
_entry.id   68b481465d2710ad5526c85ec012d16f
#
_cell.length_a   1.000
_cell.length_b   1.000
_cell.length_c   1.000
_cell.angle_alpha   90.00
_cell.angle_beta   90.00
_cell.angle_gamma   90.00
#
_symmetry.space_group_name_H-M   'P 1'
#
loop_
_entity.id
_entity.type
_entity.pdbx_description
1 polymer ?
#
loop_
_entity_poly.entity_id
_entity_poly.type
_entity_poly.pdbx_seq_one_letter_code
_entity_poly.pdbx_strand_id
1 'polypeptide(L)'
;MLLCVDVGNTTIKLGLFDGSKLRAHWRIATDRARLADEYAMLLLNLLAAERLQASDVTGCVLSSVVPPLTPVLVELAQRYLQQEPIVVGPGIKTGMNIRTDHPAEVGTDLIVSAVAARQLYGAPVIIIGFGTATTFSAVSAQGDFVGVAIAPGVAAGAEALFRFAAKLPQVELARPPHAIGKNTIHSMQSGLVFGFAGLVEGLVKRIRAELGGKARVVATGGLAELIAAETEAIEIVEPDLALIGLRLIYEMNVGP
;
A
#
# COMPACT_ATOMS: atom_id res chain seq x y z
N MET A 1 -13.24 10.94 15.19
CA MET A 1 -12.09 10.19 14.63
C MET A 1 -12.14 10.22 13.11
N LEU A 2 -10.98 10.11 12.44
CA LEU A 2 -10.88 10.07 10.98
C LEU A 2 -10.80 8.62 10.48
N LEU A 3 -11.69 8.23 9.58
CA LEU A 3 -11.61 6.97 8.84
C LEU A 3 -10.81 7.17 7.55
N CYS A 4 -9.72 6.43 7.40
CA CYS A 4 -8.90 6.34 6.20
C CYS A 4 -9.18 5.00 5.49
N VAL A 5 -9.49 5.04 4.20
CA VAL A 5 -9.82 3.86 3.39
C VAL A 5 -8.91 3.81 2.17
N ASP A 6 -8.10 2.75 2.07
CA ASP A 6 -7.23 2.50 0.91
C ASP A 6 -7.70 1.25 0.17
N VAL A 7 -8.23 1.43 -1.04
CA VAL A 7 -8.87 0.39 -1.84
C VAL A 7 -7.91 -0.12 -2.90
N GLY A 8 -7.23 -1.21 -2.57
CA GLY A 8 -6.39 -1.95 -3.50
C GLY A 8 -7.16 -3.04 -4.27
N ASN A 9 -6.54 -3.59 -5.31
CA ASN A 9 -7.16 -4.62 -6.16
C ASN A 9 -7.49 -5.93 -5.42
N THR A 10 -6.78 -6.25 -4.36
CA THR A 10 -6.93 -7.51 -3.60
C THR A 10 -7.42 -7.25 -2.17
N THR A 11 -7.05 -6.12 -1.58
CA THR A 11 -7.28 -5.83 -0.17
C THR A 11 -7.68 -4.37 0.00
N ILE A 12 -8.73 -4.14 0.78
CA ILE A 12 -9.08 -2.82 1.30
C ILE A 12 -8.47 -2.70 2.70
N LYS A 13 -7.68 -1.65 2.92
CA LYS A 13 -7.15 -1.28 4.24
C LYS A 13 -8.03 -0.20 4.84
N LEU A 14 -8.38 -0.37 6.09
CA LEU A 14 -9.15 0.58 6.87
C LEU A 14 -8.31 1.02 8.06
N GLY A 15 -8.23 2.31 8.32
CA GLY A 15 -7.53 2.86 9.49
C GLY A 15 -8.36 3.93 10.16
N LEU A 16 -8.47 3.85 11.47
CA LEU A 16 -9.17 4.83 12.28
C LEU A 16 -8.16 5.63 13.10
N PHE A 17 -8.12 6.94 12.87
CA PHE A 17 -7.20 7.84 13.56
C PHE A 17 -7.94 8.72 14.58
N ASP A 18 -7.29 8.87 15.75
CA ASP A 18 -7.63 9.88 16.75
C ASP A 18 -6.49 10.92 16.78
N GLY A 19 -6.70 12.05 16.14
CA GLY A 19 -5.62 12.97 15.78
C GLY A 19 -4.56 12.28 14.91
N SER A 20 -3.32 12.26 15.37
CA SER A 20 -2.22 11.58 14.66
C SER A 20 -2.06 10.10 15.02
N LYS A 21 -2.77 9.62 16.04
CA LYS A 21 -2.61 8.24 16.55
C LYS A 21 -3.54 7.29 15.79
N LEU A 22 -2.97 6.23 15.20
CA LEU A 22 -3.74 5.12 14.66
C LEU A 22 -4.34 4.32 15.83
N ARG A 23 -5.67 4.40 15.96
CA ARG A 23 -6.44 3.76 17.04
C ARG A 23 -6.72 2.30 16.74
N ALA A 24 -7.11 2.03 15.48
CA ALA A 24 -7.38 0.70 14.98
C ALA A 24 -7.13 0.64 13.48
N HIS A 25 -6.75 -0.54 12.99
CA HIS A 25 -6.66 -0.80 11.56
C HIS A 25 -7.17 -2.20 11.23
N TRP A 26 -7.71 -2.35 10.03
CA TRP A 26 -8.24 -3.63 9.55
C TRP A 26 -7.94 -3.83 8.08
N ARG A 27 -7.97 -5.06 7.64
CA ARG A 27 -7.87 -5.46 6.24
C ARG A 27 -9.02 -6.37 5.88
N ILE A 28 -9.71 -6.05 4.82
CA ILE A 28 -10.79 -6.87 4.26
C ILE A 28 -10.49 -7.19 2.80
N ALA A 29 -11.03 -8.30 2.30
CA ALA A 29 -10.87 -8.65 0.89
C ALA A 29 -11.61 -7.64 0.00
N THR A 30 -10.99 -7.29 -1.13
CA THR A 30 -11.65 -6.50 -2.17
C THR A 30 -12.58 -7.41 -2.96
N ASP A 31 -13.88 -7.15 -2.85
CA ASP A 31 -14.91 -7.84 -3.60
C ASP A 31 -15.69 -6.79 -4.44
N ARG A 32 -15.53 -6.85 -5.76
CA ARG A 32 -16.12 -5.87 -6.68
C ARG A 32 -17.63 -6.02 -6.85
N ALA A 33 -18.21 -7.12 -6.40
CA ALA A 33 -19.64 -7.39 -6.47
C ALA A 33 -20.40 -6.90 -5.24
N ARG A 34 -19.72 -6.58 -4.14
CA ARG A 34 -20.35 -6.11 -2.89
C ARG A 34 -20.93 -4.72 -3.04
N LEU A 35 -22.10 -4.56 -2.43
CA LEU A 35 -22.83 -3.30 -2.33
C LEU A 35 -22.41 -2.48 -1.10
N ALA A 36 -22.82 -1.22 -1.07
CA ALA A 36 -22.54 -0.31 0.04
C ALA A 36 -23.03 -0.86 1.39
N ASP A 37 -24.20 -1.46 1.41
CA ASP A 37 -24.81 -2.05 2.63
C ASP A 37 -23.97 -3.20 3.19
N GLU A 38 -23.38 -4.05 2.33
CA GLU A 38 -22.54 -5.18 2.76
C GLU A 38 -21.21 -4.70 3.36
N TYR A 39 -20.54 -3.74 2.68
CA TYR A 39 -19.34 -3.13 3.23
C TYR A 39 -19.60 -2.34 4.51
N ALA A 40 -20.76 -1.67 4.59
CA ALA A 40 -21.17 -0.96 5.80
C ALA A 40 -21.34 -1.91 6.99
N MET A 41 -21.99 -3.06 6.80
CA MET A 41 -22.13 -4.05 7.88
C MET A 41 -20.77 -4.58 8.34
N LEU A 42 -19.81 -4.80 7.42
CA LEU A 42 -18.46 -5.18 7.81
C LEU A 42 -17.78 -4.08 8.65
N LEU A 43 -17.83 -2.83 8.19
CA LEU A 43 -17.23 -1.70 8.90
C LEU A 43 -17.84 -1.49 10.27
N LEU A 44 -19.18 -1.50 10.37
CA LEU A 44 -19.89 -1.29 11.63
C LEU A 44 -19.57 -2.40 12.65
N ASN A 45 -19.45 -3.66 12.21
CA ASN A 45 -19.03 -4.75 13.07
C ASN A 45 -17.56 -4.60 13.53
N LEU A 46 -16.66 -4.13 12.66
CA LEU A 46 -15.27 -3.85 13.03
C LEU A 46 -15.17 -2.71 14.06
N LEU A 47 -15.94 -1.63 13.87
CA LEU A 47 -16.04 -0.54 14.84
C LEU A 47 -16.58 -1.05 16.19
N ALA A 48 -17.67 -1.83 16.17
CA ALA A 48 -18.27 -2.39 17.38
C ALA A 48 -17.31 -3.32 18.16
N ALA A 49 -16.46 -4.09 17.46
CA ALA A 49 -15.44 -4.91 18.09
C ALA A 49 -14.41 -4.07 18.88
N GLU A 50 -14.16 -2.83 18.46
CA GLU A 50 -13.32 -1.85 19.16
C GLU A 50 -14.12 -0.97 20.14
N ARG A 51 -15.39 -1.30 20.39
CA ARG A 51 -16.34 -0.55 21.22
C ARG A 51 -16.61 0.88 20.73
N LEU A 52 -16.59 1.05 19.41
CA LEU A 52 -16.84 2.30 18.71
C LEU A 52 -18.14 2.24 17.93
N GLN A 53 -18.71 3.40 17.65
CA GLN A 53 -19.96 3.57 16.89
C GLN A 53 -19.70 4.38 15.62
N ALA A 54 -20.64 4.33 14.68
CA ALA A 54 -20.58 5.15 13.47
C ALA A 54 -20.44 6.66 13.76
N SER A 55 -21.09 7.14 14.81
CA SER A 55 -21.04 8.54 15.28
C SER A 55 -19.66 8.98 15.79
N ASP A 56 -18.75 8.05 16.11
CA ASP A 56 -17.38 8.39 16.49
C ASP A 56 -16.52 8.77 15.28
N VAL A 57 -16.98 8.43 14.07
CA VAL A 57 -16.32 8.80 12.82
C VAL A 57 -16.80 10.18 12.40
N THR A 58 -15.91 11.17 12.49
CA THR A 58 -16.19 12.58 12.19
C THR A 58 -15.55 13.10 10.90
N GLY A 59 -14.91 12.21 10.15
CA GLY A 59 -14.32 12.49 8.84
C GLY A 59 -13.97 11.21 8.12
N CYS A 60 -13.89 11.26 6.79
CA CYS A 60 -13.55 10.12 5.96
C CYS A 60 -12.68 10.55 4.77
N VAL A 61 -11.66 9.77 4.46
CA VAL A 61 -10.81 9.96 3.29
C VAL A 61 -10.59 8.62 2.60
N LEU A 62 -10.66 8.63 1.27
CA LEU A 62 -10.66 7.45 0.42
C LEU A 62 -9.61 7.56 -0.68
N SER A 63 -8.72 6.58 -0.80
CA SER A 63 -7.94 6.28 -2.00
C SER A 63 -8.46 5.01 -2.65
N SER A 64 -8.59 4.99 -3.97
CA SER A 64 -9.07 3.80 -4.67
C SER A 64 -8.39 3.64 -6.03
N VAL A 65 -7.84 2.44 -6.26
CA VAL A 65 -7.38 1.96 -7.57
C VAL A 65 -8.37 0.95 -8.18
N VAL A 66 -9.60 0.90 -7.63
CA VAL A 66 -10.70 0.04 -8.10
C VAL A 66 -11.92 0.92 -8.41
N PRO A 67 -12.00 1.51 -9.63
CA PRO A 67 -13.03 2.50 -9.96
C PRO A 67 -14.47 2.08 -9.65
N PRO A 68 -14.90 0.82 -9.85
CA PRO A 68 -16.27 0.42 -9.52
C PRO A 68 -16.62 0.50 -8.03
N LEU A 69 -15.63 0.40 -7.13
CA LEU A 69 -15.86 0.45 -5.67
C LEU A 69 -15.85 1.86 -5.11
N THR A 70 -15.31 2.83 -5.81
CA THR A 70 -15.28 4.22 -5.34
C THR A 70 -16.68 4.75 -5.00
N PRO A 71 -17.69 4.71 -5.90
CA PRO A 71 -19.04 5.18 -5.58
C PRO A 71 -19.69 4.35 -4.46
N VAL A 72 -19.42 3.05 -4.37
CA VAL A 72 -19.95 2.17 -3.32
C VAL A 72 -19.49 2.62 -1.94
N LEU A 73 -18.20 2.96 -1.80
CA LEU A 73 -17.64 3.41 -0.52
C LEU A 73 -17.98 4.86 -0.19
N VAL A 74 -18.17 5.70 -1.21
CA VAL A 74 -18.75 7.05 -1.01
C VAL A 74 -20.18 6.93 -0.46
N GLU A 75 -21.02 6.11 -1.07
CA GLU A 75 -22.39 5.84 -0.59
C GLU A 75 -22.39 5.29 0.85
N LEU A 76 -21.47 4.36 1.17
CA LEU A 76 -21.30 3.86 2.53
C LEU A 76 -21.02 5.01 3.51
N ALA A 77 -20.05 5.88 3.20
CA ALA A 77 -19.67 6.98 4.08
C ALA A 77 -20.84 7.95 4.30
N GLN A 78 -21.57 8.31 3.24
CA GLN A 78 -22.70 9.20 3.30
C GLN A 78 -23.87 8.63 4.11
N ARG A 79 -24.29 7.38 3.81
CA ARG A 79 -25.50 6.79 4.41
C ARG A 79 -25.28 6.28 5.83
N TYR A 80 -24.15 5.67 6.12
CA TYR A 80 -23.92 4.98 7.39
C TYR A 80 -23.07 5.75 8.38
N LEU A 81 -22.17 6.60 7.88
CA LEU A 81 -21.32 7.44 8.74
C LEU A 81 -21.77 8.91 8.74
N GLN A 82 -22.68 9.31 7.83
CA GLN A 82 -23.12 10.69 7.64
C GLN A 82 -21.93 11.63 7.36
N GLN A 83 -20.93 11.13 6.64
CA GLN A 83 -19.72 11.86 6.25
C GLN A 83 -19.62 11.99 4.73
N GLU A 84 -19.21 13.16 4.26
CA GLU A 84 -18.80 13.36 2.87
C GLU A 84 -17.31 13.03 2.76
N PRO A 85 -16.91 11.92 2.09
CA PRO A 85 -15.52 11.51 2.07
C PRO A 85 -14.70 12.37 1.09
N ILE A 86 -13.47 12.72 1.47
CA ILE A 86 -12.48 13.21 0.52
C ILE A 86 -11.98 12.03 -0.30
N VAL A 87 -12.24 12.04 -1.60
CA VAL A 87 -11.72 11.03 -2.53
C VAL A 87 -10.42 11.55 -3.14
N VAL A 88 -9.30 10.87 -2.84
CA VAL A 88 -7.99 11.26 -3.36
C VAL A 88 -7.96 11.08 -4.88
N GLY A 89 -7.64 12.14 -5.60
CA GLY A 89 -7.62 12.19 -7.05
C GLY A 89 -7.27 13.59 -7.57
N PRO A 90 -7.50 13.85 -8.86
CA PRO A 90 -7.24 15.16 -9.45
C PRO A 90 -7.94 16.29 -8.68
N GLY A 91 -7.19 17.37 -8.38
CA GLY A 91 -7.72 18.53 -7.63
C GLY A 91 -7.54 18.46 -6.11
N ILE A 92 -7.20 17.31 -5.54
CA ILE A 92 -6.92 17.18 -4.10
C ILE A 92 -5.48 17.62 -3.81
N LYS A 93 -5.31 18.42 -2.76
CA LYS A 93 -3.99 18.87 -2.31
C LYS A 93 -3.24 17.70 -1.68
N THR A 94 -2.14 17.27 -2.29
CA THR A 94 -1.24 16.23 -1.77
C THR A 94 0.06 16.82 -1.22
N GLY A 95 0.31 18.11 -1.45
CA GLY A 95 1.57 18.75 -1.13
C GLY A 95 2.76 18.22 -1.94
N MET A 96 2.53 17.43 -2.98
CA MET A 96 3.55 16.77 -3.80
C MET A 96 3.28 17.03 -5.28
N ASN A 97 4.30 17.46 -6.02
CA ASN A 97 4.21 17.53 -7.47
C ASN A 97 4.45 16.14 -8.07
N ILE A 98 3.70 15.79 -9.09
CA ILE A 98 3.86 14.55 -9.83
C ILE A 98 4.55 14.89 -11.16
N ARG A 99 5.82 14.48 -11.32
CA ARG A 99 6.67 14.79 -12.48
C ARG A 99 6.89 13.52 -13.33
N THR A 100 5.79 12.92 -13.74
CA THR A 100 5.76 11.83 -14.71
C THR A 100 5.22 12.34 -16.04
N ASP A 101 5.44 11.61 -17.13
CA ASP A 101 4.93 11.98 -18.46
C ASP A 101 3.39 12.09 -18.45
N HIS A 102 2.72 11.22 -17.69
CA HIS A 102 1.27 11.18 -17.56
C HIS A 102 0.87 11.17 -16.06
N PRO A 103 0.83 12.33 -15.37
CA PRO A 103 0.53 12.41 -13.94
C PRO A 103 -0.81 11.80 -13.54
N ALA A 104 -1.81 11.85 -14.42
CA ALA A 104 -3.15 11.29 -14.18
C ALA A 104 -3.20 9.76 -14.16
N GLU A 105 -2.18 9.08 -14.70
CA GLU A 105 -2.08 7.61 -14.72
C GLU A 105 -1.42 7.04 -13.46
N VAL A 106 -0.83 7.89 -12.62
CA VAL A 106 -0.19 7.44 -11.38
C VAL A 106 -1.27 7.03 -10.38
N GLY A 107 -1.18 5.78 -9.92
CA GLY A 107 -2.12 5.26 -8.91
C GLY A 107 -2.15 6.10 -7.64
N THR A 108 -3.34 6.37 -7.14
CA THR A 108 -3.53 7.18 -5.92
C THR A 108 -2.88 6.55 -4.70
N ASP A 109 -2.85 5.23 -4.60
CA ASP A 109 -2.16 4.44 -3.58
C ASP A 109 -0.64 4.72 -3.53
N LEU A 110 -0.01 4.90 -4.70
CA LEU A 110 1.41 5.26 -4.79
C LEU A 110 1.66 6.67 -4.27
N ILE A 111 0.80 7.63 -4.66
CA ILE A 111 0.91 9.03 -4.22
C ILE A 111 0.69 9.14 -2.71
N VAL A 112 -0.33 8.48 -2.19
CA VAL A 112 -0.65 8.46 -0.76
C VAL A 112 0.54 7.93 0.05
N SER A 113 1.12 6.81 -0.37
CA SER A 113 2.30 6.22 0.26
C SER A 113 3.53 7.13 0.17
N ALA A 114 3.72 7.81 -0.97
CA ALA A 114 4.82 8.74 -1.19
C ALA A 114 4.71 9.99 -0.29
N VAL A 115 3.51 10.53 -0.11
CA VAL A 115 3.24 11.65 0.82
C VAL A 115 3.64 11.28 2.24
N ALA A 116 3.23 10.10 2.71
CA ALA A 116 3.59 9.61 4.04
C ALA A 116 5.11 9.42 4.19
N ALA A 117 5.73 8.71 3.25
CA ALA A 117 7.15 8.41 3.30
C ALA A 117 8.00 9.70 3.32
N ARG A 118 7.66 10.68 2.47
CA ARG A 118 8.34 11.99 2.47
C ARG A 118 8.18 12.71 3.81
N GLN A 119 6.98 12.72 4.38
CA GLN A 119 6.70 13.42 5.63
C GLN A 119 7.40 12.78 6.83
N LEU A 120 7.43 11.45 6.89
CA LEU A 120 8.00 10.70 8.01
C LEU A 120 9.52 10.57 7.94
N TYR A 121 10.06 10.37 6.75
CA TYR A 121 11.46 9.95 6.57
C TYR A 121 12.30 10.93 5.76
N GLY A 122 11.67 12.00 5.24
CA GLY A 122 12.33 13.01 4.42
C GLY A 122 12.47 12.59 2.95
N ALA A 123 13.18 13.42 2.20
CA ALA A 123 13.48 13.21 0.77
C ALA A 123 14.99 13.39 0.52
N PRO A 124 15.58 12.68 -0.46
CA PRO A 124 14.93 11.74 -1.36
C PRO A 124 14.57 10.39 -0.69
N VAL A 125 13.48 9.73 -1.17
CA VAL A 125 13.03 8.45 -0.63
C VAL A 125 12.51 7.53 -1.74
N ILE A 126 12.79 6.23 -1.60
CA ILE A 126 12.25 5.15 -2.45
C ILE A 126 11.23 4.38 -1.61
N ILE A 127 10.04 4.19 -2.13
CA ILE A 127 8.99 3.43 -1.48
C ILE A 127 8.78 2.13 -2.22
N ILE A 128 8.92 1.00 -1.52
CA ILE A 128 8.68 -0.32 -2.08
C ILE A 128 7.33 -0.84 -1.56
N GLY A 129 6.38 -1.02 -2.47
CA GLY A 129 5.07 -1.61 -2.17
C GLY A 129 5.03 -3.09 -2.53
N PHE A 130 4.89 -3.98 -1.54
CA PHE A 130 4.69 -5.42 -1.76
C PHE A 130 3.21 -5.76 -1.74
N GLY A 131 2.54 -5.54 -2.86
CA GLY A 131 1.12 -5.80 -3.08
C GLY A 131 0.87 -6.82 -4.20
N THR A 132 -0.23 -6.63 -4.94
CA THR A 132 -0.55 -7.39 -6.16
C THR A 132 0.57 -7.27 -7.19
N ALA A 133 1.16 -6.09 -7.31
CA ALA A 133 2.45 -5.84 -7.95
C ALA A 133 3.48 -5.44 -6.89
N THR A 134 4.77 -5.57 -7.21
CA THR A 134 5.87 -4.97 -6.47
C THR A 134 6.21 -3.65 -7.13
N THR A 135 6.04 -2.54 -6.42
CA THR A 135 6.25 -1.18 -6.95
C THR A 135 7.44 -0.52 -6.27
N PHE A 136 8.19 0.32 -7.02
CA PHE A 136 9.33 1.09 -6.52
C PHE A 136 9.09 2.55 -6.87
N SER A 137 8.39 3.28 -6.03
CA SER A 137 8.11 4.70 -6.21
C SER A 137 9.30 5.55 -5.80
N ALA A 138 9.64 6.53 -6.62
CA ALA A 138 10.78 7.42 -6.40
C ALA A 138 10.32 8.85 -6.10
N VAL A 139 10.82 9.41 -4.99
CA VAL A 139 10.62 10.81 -4.61
C VAL A 139 11.98 11.49 -4.62
N SER A 140 12.08 12.59 -5.38
CA SER A 140 13.32 13.36 -5.54
C SER A 140 13.72 14.13 -4.27
N ALA A 141 14.93 14.68 -4.24
CA ALA A 141 15.40 15.54 -3.15
C ALA A 141 14.52 16.80 -2.96
N GLN A 142 13.83 17.25 -4.01
CA GLN A 142 12.88 18.36 -3.95
C GLN A 142 11.53 17.96 -3.37
N GLY A 143 11.31 16.65 -3.13
CA GLY A 143 10.05 16.12 -2.63
C GLY A 143 9.00 15.88 -3.71
N ASP A 144 9.39 15.86 -4.99
CA ASP A 144 8.51 15.56 -6.12
C ASP A 144 8.46 14.05 -6.37
N PHE A 145 7.29 13.53 -6.70
CA PHE A 145 7.16 12.16 -7.23
C PHE A 145 7.65 12.11 -8.66
N VAL A 146 8.73 11.37 -8.92
CA VAL A 146 9.41 11.41 -10.22
C VAL A 146 9.20 10.16 -11.07
N GLY A 147 8.60 9.12 -10.53
CA GLY A 147 8.29 7.92 -11.28
C GLY A 147 8.20 6.66 -10.43
N VAL A 148 7.95 5.55 -11.11
CA VAL A 148 7.78 4.23 -10.48
C VAL A 148 8.33 3.13 -11.38
N ALA A 149 8.99 2.13 -10.81
CA ALA A 149 9.22 0.85 -11.47
C ALA A 149 8.21 -0.16 -10.94
N ILE A 150 7.64 -0.99 -11.82
CA ILE A 150 6.62 -1.99 -11.48
C ILE A 150 7.13 -3.37 -11.89
N ALA A 151 7.11 -4.30 -10.95
CA ALA A 151 7.45 -5.71 -11.14
C ALA A 151 6.27 -6.60 -10.70
N PRO A 152 6.25 -7.88 -11.09
CA PRO A 152 5.27 -8.81 -10.55
C PRO A 152 5.28 -8.83 -9.01
N GLY A 153 4.12 -9.02 -8.38
CA GLY A 153 4.07 -9.24 -6.94
C GLY A 153 4.64 -10.61 -6.56
N VAL A 154 5.17 -10.74 -5.35
CA VAL A 154 5.75 -12.01 -4.86
C VAL A 154 4.71 -13.13 -4.92
N ALA A 155 3.48 -12.87 -4.43
CA ALA A 155 2.39 -13.83 -4.47
C ALA A 155 1.96 -14.16 -5.91
N ALA A 156 1.95 -13.19 -6.80
CA ALA A 156 1.65 -13.41 -8.22
C ALA A 156 2.73 -14.28 -8.89
N GLY A 157 4.00 -14.08 -8.53
CA GLY A 157 5.10 -14.94 -8.98
C GLY A 157 4.93 -16.39 -8.50
N ALA A 158 4.55 -16.60 -7.25
CA ALA A 158 4.28 -17.93 -6.69
C ALA A 158 3.11 -18.61 -7.41
N GLU A 159 2.02 -17.85 -7.65
CA GLU A 159 0.86 -18.37 -8.36
C GLU A 159 1.16 -18.70 -9.83
N ALA A 160 1.97 -17.90 -10.50
CA ALA A 160 2.42 -18.18 -11.86
C ALA A 160 3.19 -19.51 -11.94
N LEU A 161 4.10 -19.78 -11.01
CA LEU A 161 4.80 -21.07 -10.94
C LEU A 161 3.83 -22.23 -10.75
N PHE A 162 2.87 -22.11 -9.84
CA PHE A 162 1.85 -23.13 -9.60
C PHE A 162 0.96 -23.37 -10.83
N ARG A 163 0.51 -22.31 -11.53
CA ARG A 163 -0.42 -22.42 -12.66
C ARG A 163 0.25 -22.94 -13.94
N PHE A 164 1.48 -22.52 -14.22
CA PHE A 164 2.12 -22.77 -15.52
C PHE A 164 3.10 -23.94 -15.50
N ALA A 165 3.52 -24.42 -14.32
CA ALA A 165 4.42 -25.58 -14.23
C ALA A 165 3.68 -26.82 -13.72
N ALA A 166 3.52 -27.82 -14.56
CA ALA A 166 2.68 -28.99 -14.31
C ALA A 166 2.98 -29.80 -13.01
N LYS A 167 4.13 -29.59 -12.40
CA LYS A 167 4.58 -30.36 -11.21
C LYS A 167 4.91 -29.50 -10.00
N LEU A 168 4.72 -28.18 -10.07
CA LEU A 168 5.00 -27.30 -8.94
C LEU A 168 3.75 -27.15 -8.08
N PRO A 169 3.82 -27.44 -6.76
CA PRO A 169 2.69 -27.29 -5.86
C PRO A 169 2.48 -25.81 -5.48
N GLN A 170 1.32 -25.52 -4.93
CA GLN A 170 1.13 -24.26 -4.20
C GLN A 170 2.00 -24.26 -2.95
N VAL A 171 2.76 -23.19 -2.73
CA VAL A 171 3.69 -23.08 -1.59
C VAL A 171 3.36 -21.86 -0.73
N GLU A 172 3.55 -21.99 0.57
CA GLU A 172 3.54 -20.88 1.49
C GLU A 172 4.77 -20.00 1.26
N LEU A 173 4.57 -18.68 1.23
CA LEU A 173 5.66 -17.71 1.14
C LEU A 173 6.35 -17.57 2.49
N ALA A 174 7.39 -18.33 2.68
CA ALA A 174 8.21 -18.37 3.88
C ALA A 174 9.70 -18.46 3.51
N ARG A 175 10.56 -18.00 4.41
CA ARG A 175 12.02 -18.10 4.25
C ARG A 175 12.46 -19.57 4.23
N PRO A 176 13.14 -20.02 3.18
CA PRO A 176 13.71 -21.37 3.16
C PRO A 176 14.99 -21.43 4.01
N PRO A 177 15.40 -22.62 4.50
CA PRO A 177 16.58 -22.77 5.32
C PRO A 177 17.89 -22.46 4.57
N HIS A 178 17.93 -22.66 3.25
CA HIS A 178 19.10 -22.45 2.40
C HIS A 178 18.70 -21.91 1.02
N ALA A 179 19.63 -21.19 0.37
CA ALA A 179 19.44 -20.73 -1.01
C ALA A 179 19.37 -21.89 -2.01
N ILE A 180 20.10 -22.98 -1.76
CA ILE A 180 20.00 -24.21 -2.55
C ILE A 180 18.91 -25.08 -1.94
N GLY A 181 17.72 -25.09 -2.55
CA GLY A 181 16.60 -25.94 -2.16
C GLY A 181 16.88 -27.43 -2.47
N LYS A 182 16.67 -28.31 -1.49
CA LYS A 182 16.83 -29.75 -1.64
C LYS A 182 15.51 -30.50 -1.91
N ASN A 183 14.41 -29.78 -2.00
CA ASN A 183 13.09 -30.28 -2.38
C ASN A 183 12.35 -29.14 -3.13
N THR A 184 11.26 -29.48 -3.82
CA THR A 184 10.51 -28.55 -4.65
C THR A 184 10.02 -27.31 -3.88
N ILE A 185 9.51 -27.50 -2.66
CA ILE A 185 8.98 -26.41 -1.82
C ILE A 185 10.10 -25.42 -1.49
N HIS A 186 11.22 -25.88 -0.94
CA HIS A 186 12.36 -25.02 -0.59
C HIS A 186 13.00 -24.39 -1.83
N SER A 187 13.00 -25.08 -2.98
CA SER A 187 13.50 -24.51 -4.25
C SER A 187 12.64 -23.36 -4.73
N MET A 188 11.31 -23.49 -4.67
CA MET A 188 10.37 -22.42 -5.02
C MET A 188 10.47 -21.25 -4.03
N GLN A 189 10.48 -21.54 -2.73
CA GLN A 189 10.63 -20.51 -1.68
C GLN A 189 11.95 -19.74 -1.85
N SER A 190 13.05 -20.42 -2.14
CA SER A 190 14.34 -19.79 -2.39
C SER A 190 14.29 -18.84 -3.58
N GLY A 191 13.77 -19.30 -4.72
CA GLY A 191 13.64 -18.47 -5.92
C GLY A 191 12.71 -17.24 -5.70
N LEU A 192 11.64 -17.42 -4.92
CA LEU A 192 10.72 -16.33 -4.62
C LEU A 192 11.32 -15.36 -3.59
N VAL A 193 11.75 -15.83 -2.44
CA VAL A 193 12.18 -14.93 -1.35
C VAL A 193 13.52 -14.27 -1.68
N PHE A 194 14.55 -15.06 -1.97
CA PHE A 194 15.88 -14.49 -2.28
C PHE A 194 15.93 -13.84 -3.67
N GLY A 195 15.14 -14.35 -4.63
CA GLY A 195 15.00 -13.70 -5.95
C GLY A 195 14.39 -12.32 -5.85
N PHE A 196 13.36 -12.13 -5.03
CA PHE A 196 12.78 -10.79 -4.80
C PHE A 196 13.69 -9.89 -3.97
N ALA A 197 14.46 -10.41 -3.02
CA ALA A 197 15.50 -9.64 -2.33
C ALA A 197 16.54 -9.11 -3.35
N GLY A 198 17.04 -9.96 -4.26
CA GLY A 198 17.94 -9.54 -5.32
C GLY A 198 17.32 -8.54 -6.31
N LEU A 199 16.03 -8.67 -6.63
CA LEU A 199 15.28 -7.69 -7.43
C LEU A 199 15.24 -6.32 -6.73
N VAL A 200 14.98 -6.32 -5.42
CA VAL A 200 15.00 -5.10 -4.60
C VAL A 200 16.37 -4.45 -4.65
N GLU A 201 17.44 -5.18 -4.36
CA GLU A 201 18.81 -4.67 -4.40
C GLU A 201 19.17 -4.07 -5.76
N GLY A 202 18.84 -4.78 -6.84
CA GLY A 202 19.11 -4.37 -8.20
C GLY A 202 18.39 -3.08 -8.60
N LEU A 203 17.11 -2.93 -8.28
CA LEU A 203 16.30 -1.74 -8.60
C LEU A 203 16.64 -0.57 -7.68
N VAL A 204 16.76 -0.78 -6.38
CA VAL A 204 17.13 0.26 -5.41
C VAL A 204 18.47 0.89 -5.80
N LYS A 205 19.49 0.08 -6.17
CA LYS A 205 20.79 0.58 -6.62
C LYS A 205 20.67 1.51 -7.82
N ARG A 206 19.85 1.15 -8.81
CA ARG A 206 19.64 1.95 -10.02
C ARG A 206 18.89 3.24 -9.73
N ILE A 207 17.75 3.14 -9.00
CA ILE A 207 16.92 4.30 -8.64
C ILE A 207 17.71 5.28 -7.74
N ARG A 208 18.50 4.78 -6.78
CA ARG A 208 19.39 5.62 -5.96
C ARG A 208 20.38 6.40 -6.83
N ALA A 209 20.96 5.78 -7.85
CA ALA A 209 21.90 6.46 -8.75
C ALA A 209 21.22 7.63 -9.48
N GLU A 210 20.00 7.43 -9.96
CA GLU A 210 19.20 8.48 -10.62
C GLU A 210 18.75 9.59 -9.65
N LEU A 211 18.55 9.27 -8.38
CA LEU A 211 18.19 10.23 -7.31
C LEU A 211 19.42 10.96 -6.70
N GLY A 212 20.61 10.82 -7.29
CA GLY A 212 21.83 11.48 -6.80
C GLY A 212 22.61 10.69 -5.75
N GLY A 213 22.39 9.39 -5.66
CA GLY A 213 23.20 8.45 -4.86
C GLY A 213 22.75 8.21 -3.43
N LYS A 214 21.87 9.05 -2.89
CA LYS A 214 21.36 8.92 -1.51
C LYS A 214 19.84 8.99 -1.52
N ALA A 215 19.19 7.93 -1.06
CA ALA A 215 17.76 7.91 -0.80
C ALA A 215 17.46 6.89 0.30
N ARG A 216 16.59 7.21 1.23
CA ARG A 216 16.05 6.22 2.18
C ARG A 216 15.18 5.22 1.44
N VAL A 217 15.09 4.00 1.96
CA VAL A 217 14.25 2.95 1.37
C VAL A 217 13.25 2.48 2.41
N VAL A 218 11.98 2.71 2.11
CA VAL A 218 10.85 2.35 2.97
C VAL A 218 10.01 1.29 2.27
N ALA A 219 9.77 0.18 2.91
CA ALA A 219 8.90 -0.88 2.41
C ALA A 219 7.54 -0.88 3.11
N THR A 220 6.49 -1.24 2.38
CA THR A 220 5.13 -1.44 2.87
C THR A 220 4.47 -2.63 2.18
N GLY A 221 3.36 -3.09 2.73
CA GLY A 221 2.61 -4.23 2.18
C GLY A 221 2.81 -5.53 2.94
N GLY A 222 1.99 -6.53 2.61
CA GLY A 222 1.88 -7.75 3.42
C GLY A 222 3.11 -8.65 3.44
N LEU A 223 4.02 -8.50 2.47
CA LEU A 223 5.25 -9.30 2.37
C LEU A 223 6.52 -8.45 2.60
N ALA A 224 6.36 -7.21 3.06
CA ALA A 224 7.49 -6.30 3.28
C ALA A 224 8.47 -6.85 4.32
N GLU A 225 7.99 -7.34 5.46
CA GLU A 225 8.82 -7.89 6.52
C GLU A 225 9.60 -9.14 6.07
N LEU A 226 8.94 -10.02 5.31
CA LEU A 226 9.56 -11.25 4.80
C LEU A 226 10.76 -10.93 3.87
N ILE A 227 10.60 -9.97 2.97
CA ILE A 227 11.67 -9.62 2.02
C ILE A 227 12.72 -8.72 2.68
N ALA A 228 12.32 -7.80 3.56
CA ALA A 228 13.26 -6.93 4.28
C ALA A 228 14.24 -7.71 5.16
N ALA A 229 13.83 -8.85 5.69
CA ALA A 229 14.72 -9.72 6.47
C ALA A 229 15.86 -10.35 5.63
N GLU A 230 15.78 -10.31 4.30
CA GLU A 230 16.73 -10.95 3.38
C GLU A 230 17.57 -9.93 2.58
N THR A 231 17.48 -8.65 2.88
CA THR A 231 18.26 -7.60 2.20
C THR A 231 18.50 -6.38 3.08
N GLU A 232 19.69 -5.82 3.01
CA GLU A 232 20.05 -4.55 3.66
C GLU A 232 19.59 -3.31 2.85
N ALA A 233 19.03 -3.52 1.67
CA ALA A 233 18.57 -2.42 0.82
C ALA A 233 17.32 -1.72 1.38
N ILE A 234 16.49 -2.43 2.17
CA ILE A 234 15.31 -1.90 2.85
C ILE A 234 15.73 -1.45 4.25
N GLU A 235 15.58 -0.16 4.54
CA GLU A 235 15.98 0.43 5.83
C GLU A 235 14.82 0.45 6.84
N ILE A 236 13.59 0.56 6.34
CA ILE A 236 12.39 0.75 7.16
C ILE A 236 11.25 -0.07 6.59
N VAL A 237 10.49 -0.71 7.45
CA VAL A 237 9.20 -1.33 7.10
C VAL A 237 8.09 -0.57 7.82
N GLU A 238 7.15 0.00 7.05
CA GLU A 238 5.99 0.73 7.55
C GLU A 238 4.71 0.14 6.96
N PRO A 239 4.02 -0.74 7.70
CA PRO A 239 2.82 -1.43 7.21
C PRO A 239 1.65 -0.50 6.91
N ASP A 240 1.52 0.60 7.68
CA ASP A 240 0.39 1.52 7.65
C ASP A 240 0.65 2.77 6.81
N LEU A 241 1.71 2.76 5.99
CA LEU A 241 2.16 3.92 5.22
C LEU A 241 1.05 4.60 4.41
N ALA A 242 0.21 3.83 3.72
CA ALA A 242 -0.92 4.39 2.95
C ALA A 242 -1.96 5.05 3.86
N LEU A 243 -2.29 4.44 5.00
CA LEU A 243 -3.25 5.01 5.96
C LEU A 243 -2.74 6.33 6.57
N ILE A 244 -1.45 6.39 6.89
CA ILE A 244 -0.80 7.62 7.36
C ILE A 244 -0.86 8.71 6.27
N GLY A 245 -0.57 8.35 5.02
CA GLY A 245 -0.65 9.28 3.89
C GLY A 245 -2.05 9.83 3.65
N LEU A 246 -3.07 8.98 3.78
CA LEU A 246 -4.46 9.41 3.69
C LEU A 246 -4.80 10.43 4.77
N ARG A 247 -4.41 10.18 6.02
CA ARG A 247 -4.60 11.14 7.11
C ARG A 247 -3.94 12.49 6.81
N LEU A 248 -2.68 12.48 6.37
CA LEU A 248 -1.96 13.70 6.03
C LEU A 248 -2.64 14.48 4.89
N ILE A 249 -3.11 13.77 3.87
CA ILE A 249 -3.86 14.39 2.76
C ILE A 249 -5.18 14.98 3.27
N TYR A 250 -5.91 14.27 4.14
CA TYR A 250 -7.13 14.79 4.74
C TYR A 250 -6.87 16.11 5.47
N GLU A 251 -5.86 16.17 6.34
CA GLU A 251 -5.48 17.35 7.10
C GLU A 251 -5.12 18.55 6.21
N MET A 252 -4.49 18.31 5.04
CA MET A 252 -4.17 19.37 4.07
C MET A 252 -5.41 19.96 3.36
N ASN A 253 -6.53 19.24 3.33
CA ASN A 253 -7.71 19.61 2.55
C ASN A 253 -8.88 20.13 3.41
N VAL A 254 -8.96 19.74 4.69
CA VAL A 254 -10.05 20.21 5.59
C VAL A 254 -9.66 21.49 6.31
N GLY A 255 -8.36 21.81 6.37
CA GLY A 255 -7.82 22.97 7.10
C GLY A 255 -7.83 22.74 8.63
N PRO A 256 -7.17 23.63 9.38
CA PRO A 256 -7.27 23.64 10.83
C PRO A 256 -8.66 24.10 11.28
#